data_a8f978d469cdadaae8f0770e61a90975
#
_entry.id   a8f978d469cdadaae8f0770e61a90975
#
_cell.length_a   1.000
_cell.length_b   1.000
_cell.length_c   1.000
_cell.angle_alpha   90.00
_cell.angle_beta   90.00
_cell.angle_gamma   90.00
#
_symmetry.space_group_name_H-M   'P 1'
#
loop_
_entity.id
_entity.type
_entity.pdbx_description
1 polymer ?
#
loop_
_entity_poly.entity_id
_entity_poly.type
_entity_poly.pdbx_seq_one_letter_code
_entity_poly.pdbx_strand_id
1 'polypeptide(L)'
;MFQDDSGAATTTADEGFFTYDGDAVCYGRPFRGNTAKYLNGDPLPDLAMEPHSGPRLPLDLSEVVTNLRRERYRRIRPRAEFVAGSSSVRNLYYAVRPVLGVAIRKHLQRLRLAGWNAIPFPRWPVDASVDTLMRSAMKLALRAGEAPRIPFIWFWPDGADAGVMMTHDVEGERGLKYCDALMTLDESFGIPSSFQIVPTSGAADVCVAIQRRGFEVNLHDWNHDGRLFRDKRLFLKRAELINAQARRLGCRGFRSAVMYREQDWFDALEFDYDMSVPNVAHLDPQRGGCCTVMPYFVGDILELPLTTIQDYSLLHVIGDYSIALWRRQIELILAEHGLISFIVHPDYVNTKRENEVYVQLLAHLNRLRAQRKLWVAPPGDIERWWRQRQAMRLVPDGAGWRVGGDGSCRARVAYASLDGDRVVYEIEGAREAPLASRC
;
A
#
# COMPACT_ATOMS: atom_id res chain seq x y z
N MET A 1 -28.09 -3.77 2.54
CA MET A 1 -28.79 -2.48 2.45
C MET A 1 -29.00 -1.98 3.86
N PHE A 2 -28.08 -1.22 4.38
CA PHE A 2 -28.24 -0.63 5.72
C PHE A 2 -29.09 0.62 5.55
N GLN A 3 -30.28 0.63 6.16
CA GLN A 3 -31.12 1.82 6.22
C GLN A 3 -30.47 2.86 7.14
N ASP A 4 -30.35 4.05 6.59
CA ASP A 4 -29.96 5.27 7.27
C ASP A 4 -31.11 5.71 8.20
N ASP A 5 -31.05 5.23 9.45
CA ASP A 5 -31.87 5.80 10.52
C ASP A 5 -31.02 6.88 11.20
N SER A 6 -31.18 8.11 10.70
CA SER A 6 -30.52 9.32 11.24
C SER A 6 -31.10 9.71 12.59
N GLY A 7 -30.87 8.88 13.60
CA GLY A 7 -30.86 9.30 14.99
C GLY A 7 -29.48 9.92 15.24
N ALA A 8 -29.39 11.25 15.20
CA ALA A 8 -28.16 12.00 15.44
C ALA A 8 -27.55 11.60 16.81
N ALA A 9 -26.62 10.65 16.79
CA ALA A 9 -25.71 10.43 17.89
C ALA A 9 -24.78 11.65 17.92
N THR A 10 -25.03 12.57 18.84
CA THR A 10 -24.15 13.71 19.13
C THR A 10 -22.76 13.15 19.46
N THR A 11 -21.82 13.33 18.58
CA THR A 11 -20.40 13.04 18.83
C THR A 11 -19.94 13.95 19.97
N THR A 12 -19.66 13.37 21.13
CA THR A 12 -19.23 14.09 22.33
C THR A 12 -17.72 14.12 22.51
N ALA A 13 -16.96 13.39 21.67
CA ALA A 13 -15.52 13.29 21.78
C ALA A 13 -14.80 14.17 20.74
N ASP A 14 -13.65 14.71 21.13
CA ASP A 14 -12.74 15.41 20.21
C ASP A 14 -12.08 14.42 19.24
N GLU A 15 -11.68 14.92 18.07
CA GLU A 15 -10.91 14.15 17.09
C GLU A 15 -9.52 13.80 17.65
N GLY A 16 -9.14 12.53 17.62
CA GLY A 16 -7.87 12.09 18.15
C GLY A 16 -7.59 10.60 17.95
N PHE A 17 -6.55 10.11 18.62
CA PHE A 17 -6.14 8.71 18.61
C PHE A 17 -6.83 7.91 19.72
N PHE A 18 -7.19 6.69 19.42
CA PHE A 18 -7.70 5.68 20.34
C PHE A 18 -7.41 4.28 19.79
N THR A 19 -7.54 3.25 20.61
CA THR A 19 -7.53 1.86 20.15
C THR A 19 -8.96 1.31 20.12
N TYR A 20 -9.17 0.33 19.25
CA TYR A 20 -10.39 -0.45 19.23
C TYR A 20 -10.06 -1.94 19.42
N ASP A 21 -10.71 -2.57 20.42
CA ASP A 21 -10.52 -3.96 20.81
C ASP A 21 -9.03 -4.31 21.09
N GLY A 22 -8.28 -3.34 21.67
CA GLY A 22 -6.86 -3.45 22.01
C GLY A 22 -5.87 -3.50 20.86
N ASP A 23 -6.32 -3.76 19.65
CA ASP A 23 -5.44 -4.11 18.50
C ASP A 23 -5.36 -3.03 17.42
N ALA A 24 -6.48 -2.44 17.02
CA ALA A 24 -6.51 -1.45 15.97
C ALA A 24 -6.23 -0.04 16.51
N VAL A 25 -5.22 0.65 16.02
CA VAL A 25 -5.03 2.08 16.26
C VAL A 25 -5.92 2.87 15.30
N CYS A 26 -6.77 3.71 15.87
CA CYS A 26 -7.75 4.52 15.17
C CYS A 26 -7.41 5.99 15.27
N TYR A 27 -7.84 6.78 14.29
CA TYR A 27 -7.82 8.23 14.31
C TYR A 27 -9.16 8.77 13.79
N GLY A 28 -9.87 9.53 14.61
CA GLY A 28 -11.20 10.08 14.29
C GLY A 28 -11.96 10.48 15.52
N ARG A 29 -13.28 10.51 15.41
CA ARG A 29 -14.21 10.87 16.50
C ARG A 29 -15.03 9.64 16.89
N PRO A 30 -14.77 9.04 18.04
CA PRO A 30 -15.63 7.98 18.55
C PRO A 30 -16.98 8.56 19.00
N PHE A 31 -18.03 7.74 18.94
CA PHE A 31 -19.36 8.16 19.44
C PHE A 31 -19.40 8.30 20.95
N ARG A 32 -18.46 7.66 21.66
CA ARG A 32 -18.28 7.71 23.12
C ARG A 32 -16.82 7.43 23.48
N GLY A 33 -16.44 7.77 24.69
CA GLY A 33 -15.08 7.59 25.21
C GLY A 33 -14.17 8.78 24.95
N ASN A 34 -12.91 8.62 25.25
CA ASN A 34 -11.90 9.66 25.14
C ASN A 34 -10.96 9.39 23.96
N THR A 35 -10.28 10.44 23.49
CA THR A 35 -9.23 10.36 22.50
C THR A 35 -7.93 10.98 23.03
N ALA A 36 -6.79 10.51 22.52
CA ALA A 36 -5.50 11.14 22.77
C ALA A 36 -5.16 12.07 21.59
N LYS A 37 -4.82 13.32 21.90
CA LYS A 37 -4.45 14.30 20.86
C LYS A 37 -3.14 13.95 20.16
N TYR A 38 -2.21 13.32 20.89
CA TYR A 38 -0.87 12.98 20.40
C TYR A 38 -0.47 11.56 20.83
N LEU A 39 0.41 10.95 20.06
CA LEU A 39 1.06 9.70 20.41
C LEU A 39 2.39 10.03 21.13
N ASN A 40 2.36 10.03 22.46
CA ASN A 40 3.51 10.39 23.32
C ASN A 40 4.10 9.20 24.09
N GLY A 41 3.70 7.97 23.71
CA GLY A 41 4.13 6.74 24.36
C GLY A 41 3.22 6.29 25.51
N ASP A 42 2.26 7.11 25.95
CA ASP A 42 1.24 6.70 26.90
C ASP A 42 0.25 5.70 26.26
N PRO A 43 -0.37 4.81 27.04
CA PRO A 43 -1.43 3.95 26.56
C PRO A 43 -2.56 4.77 25.95
N LEU A 44 -3.01 4.40 24.75
CA LEU A 44 -4.16 5.03 24.12
C LEU A 44 -5.45 4.62 24.85
N PRO A 45 -6.46 5.52 24.91
CA PRO A 45 -7.80 5.13 25.32
C PRO A 45 -8.32 3.98 24.46
N ASP A 46 -8.77 2.90 25.08
CA ASP A 46 -9.32 1.74 24.38
C ASP A 46 -10.84 1.77 24.38
N LEU A 47 -11.43 1.62 23.21
CA LEU A 47 -12.86 1.48 23.01
C LEU A 47 -13.22 0.00 22.91
N ALA A 48 -13.21 -0.70 24.03
CA ALA A 48 -13.63 -2.09 24.08
C ALA A 48 -15.11 -2.24 23.67
N MET A 49 -15.43 -3.38 23.03
CA MET A 49 -16.82 -3.78 22.84
C MET A 49 -17.48 -4.05 24.20
N GLU A 50 -18.47 -3.23 24.56
CA GLU A 50 -19.29 -3.56 25.72
C GLU A 50 -20.25 -4.72 25.38
N PRO A 51 -20.36 -5.72 26.26
CA PRO A 51 -21.21 -6.90 26.04
C PRO A 51 -22.70 -6.59 25.77
N HIS A 52 -23.16 -5.38 26.13
CA HIS A 52 -24.56 -4.99 26.10
C HIS A 52 -24.91 -3.89 25.08
N SER A 53 -23.96 -3.38 24.33
CA SER A 53 -24.19 -2.32 23.32
C SER A 53 -24.46 -2.90 21.96
N GLY A 54 -25.52 -3.64 21.69
CA GLY A 54 -25.96 -4.07 20.35
C GLY A 54 -24.87 -4.24 19.25
N PRO A 55 -25.19 -4.65 18.05
CA PRO A 55 -24.19 -4.96 17.02
C PRO A 55 -23.67 -3.69 16.28
N ARG A 56 -23.28 -2.65 17.01
CA ARG A 56 -22.78 -1.39 16.43
C ARG A 56 -21.37 -1.09 16.93
N LEU A 57 -20.50 -0.65 16.00
CA LEU A 57 -19.19 -0.10 16.35
C LEU A 57 -19.38 1.21 17.14
N PRO A 58 -18.55 1.50 18.14
CA PRO A 58 -18.59 2.76 18.88
C PRO A 58 -17.97 3.94 18.10
N LEU A 59 -17.81 3.81 16.80
CA LEU A 59 -17.14 4.74 15.88
C LEU A 59 -17.78 4.69 14.49
N ASP A 60 -17.61 5.75 13.70
CA ASP A 60 -17.86 5.72 12.26
C ASP A 60 -16.69 5.03 11.57
N LEU A 61 -16.93 3.80 11.10
CA LEU A 61 -15.93 2.98 10.41
C LEU A 61 -15.42 3.66 9.14
N SER A 62 -16.31 4.30 8.38
CA SER A 62 -15.95 4.96 7.12
C SER A 62 -15.04 6.17 7.35
N GLU A 63 -15.35 6.98 8.38
CA GLU A 63 -14.52 8.12 8.78
C GLU A 63 -13.13 7.65 9.21
N VAL A 64 -13.05 6.70 10.15
CA VAL A 64 -11.77 6.24 10.72
C VAL A 64 -10.90 5.58 9.65
N VAL A 65 -11.47 4.69 8.81
CA VAL A 65 -10.75 4.06 7.70
C VAL A 65 -10.23 5.10 6.71
N THR A 66 -11.06 6.09 6.35
CA THR A 66 -10.65 7.18 5.46
C THR A 66 -9.54 8.02 6.07
N ASN A 67 -9.63 8.35 7.35
CA ASN A 67 -8.63 9.14 8.06
C ASN A 67 -7.27 8.43 8.11
N LEU A 68 -7.26 7.11 8.34
CA LEU A 68 -6.04 6.30 8.34
C LEU A 68 -5.44 6.19 6.94
N ARG A 69 -6.22 5.75 5.95
CA ARG A 69 -5.78 5.58 4.55
C ARG A 69 -5.26 6.87 3.94
N ARG A 70 -5.91 8.00 4.22
CA ARG A 70 -5.51 9.34 3.74
C ARG A 70 -4.52 10.05 4.67
N GLU A 71 -4.01 9.35 5.68
CA GLU A 71 -3.01 9.86 6.62
C GLU A 71 -3.39 11.20 7.30
N ARG A 72 -4.67 11.43 7.56
CA ARG A 72 -5.16 12.68 8.16
C ARG A 72 -4.61 12.92 9.56
N TYR A 73 -4.27 11.85 10.29
CA TYR A 73 -3.59 11.87 11.59
C TYR A 73 -2.22 12.57 11.56
N ARG A 74 -1.58 12.71 10.39
CA ARG A 74 -0.29 13.40 10.25
C ARG A 74 -0.38 14.90 10.48
N ARG A 75 -1.57 15.48 10.37
CA ARG A 75 -1.80 16.93 10.57
C ARG A 75 -1.64 17.33 12.04
N ILE A 76 -1.69 16.36 12.98
CA ILE A 76 -1.54 16.56 14.42
C ILE A 76 -0.18 16.04 14.87
N ARG A 77 0.89 16.82 14.64
CA ARG A 77 2.23 16.50 15.14
C ARG A 77 2.68 17.43 16.24
N PRO A 78 3.41 16.92 17.27
CA PRO A 78 4.06 17.78 18.25
C PRO A 78 5.00 18.78 17.54
N ARG A 79 5.06 20.01 18.07
CA ARG A 79 5.92 21.09 17.52
C ARG A 79 7.39 20.69 17.29
N ALA A 80 7.93 19.76 18.08
CA ALA A 80 9.31 19.30 17.98
C ALA A 80 9.58 18.52 16.68
N GLU A 81 8.61 17.74 16.14
CA GLU A 81 8.75 17.07 14.84
C GLU A 81 8.57 18.03 13.66
N PHE A 82 7.91 19.17 13.88
CA PHE A 82 7.65 20.17 12.86
C PHE A 82 8.93 20.86 12.38
N VAL A 83 9.95 21.02 13.24
CA VAL A 83 11.21 21.71 12.89
C VAL A 83 12.04 20.85 11.91
N ALA A 84 12.16 19.54 12.16
CA ALA A 84 12.91 18.62 11.28
C ALA A 84 12.19 18.33 9.94
N GLY A 85 10.87 18.47 9.90
CA GLY A 85 10.01 18.30 8.72
C GLY A 85 9.59 19.60 8.04
N SER A 86 10.09 20.77 8.50
CA SER A 86 9.67 22.05 7.96
C SER A 86 10.02 22.19 6.46
N SER A 87 9.10 22.81 5.72
CA SER A 87 9.29 23.08 4.29
C SER A 87 10.57 23.88 4.02
N SER A 88 10.99 24.74 4.95
CA SER A 88 12.20 25.55 4.86
C SER A 88 13.47 24.70 4.93
N VAL A 89 13.57 23.75 5.87
CA VAL A 89 14.71 22.82 5.99
C VAL A 89 14.77 21.90 4.76
N ARG A 90 13.63 21.41 4.31
CA ARG A 90 13.52 20.60 3.09
C ARG A 90 13.99 21.39 1.86
N ASN A 91 13.51 22.62 1.68
CA ASN A 91 13.88 23.47 0.54
C ASN A 91 15.37 23.81 0.56
N LEU A 92 15.96 24.11 1.74
CA LEU A 92 17.39 24.34 1.88
C LEU A 92 18.20 23.10 1.52
N TYR A 93 17.81 21.92 2.01
CA TYR A 93 18.46 20.64 1.66
C TYR A 93 18.46 20.41 0.15
N TYR A 94 17.31 20.54 -0.52
CA TYR A 94 17.23 20.34 -1.97
C TYR A 94 17.97 21.43 -2.77
N ALA A 95 18.11 22.64 -2.25
CA ALA A 95 18.92 23.70 -2.87
C ALA A 95 20.41 23.38 -2.84
N VAL A 96 20.92 22.82 -1.72
CA VAL A 96 22.34 22.50 -1.56
C VAL A 96 22.71 21.06 -1.99
N ARG A 97 21.73 20.18 -2.17
CA ARG A 97 21.90 18.77 -2.55
C ARG A 97 22.82 18.55 -3.76
N PRO A 98 22.75 19.35 -4.84
CA PRO A 98 23.63 19.15 -6.00
C PRO A 98 25.11 19.33 -5.71
N VAL A 99 25.47 20.16 -4.73
CA VAL A 99 26.87 20.45 -4.35
C VAL A 99 27.38 19.56 -3.20
N LEU A 100 26.48 18.77 -2.58
CA LEU A 100 26.85 17.86 -1.50
C LEU A 100 27.31 16.51 -2.05
N GLY A 101 28.50 16.09 -1.64
CA GLY A 101 29.02 14.74 -1.95
C GLY A 101 28.08 13.63 -1.44
N VAL A 102 28.09 12.48 -2.13
CA VAL A 102 27.20 11.32 -1.81
C VAL A 102 27.32 10.87 -0.35
N ALA A 103 28.54 10.82 0.19
CA ALA A 103 28.79 10.40 1.57
C ALA A 103 28.13 11.35 2.59
N ILE A 104 28.22 12.67 2.35
CA ILE A 104 27.59 13.70 3.20
C ILE A 104 26.08 13.57 3.13
N ARG A 105 25.50 13.39 1.95
CA ARG A 105 24.06 13.22 1.76
C ARG A 105 23.54 11.98 2.52
N LYS A 106 24.22 10.84 2.41
CA LYS A 106 23.88 9.61 3.16
C LYS A 106 23.98 9.83 4.69
N HIS A 107 24.99 10.55 5.15
CA HIS A 107 25.14 10.84 6.58
C HIS A 107 24.02 11.75 7.10
N LEU A 108 23.71 12.85 6.40
CA LEU A 108 22.62 13.76 6.75
C LEU A 108 21.25 13.05 6.74
N GLN A 109 21.05 12.13 5.81
CA GLN A 109 19.83 11.36 5.74
C GLN A 109 19.69 10.37 6.91
N ARG A 110 20.78 9.68 7.29
CA ARG A 110 20.79 8.82 8.49
C ARG A 110 20.49 9.62 9.76
N LEU A 111 21.08 10.81 9.91
CA LEU A 111 20.79 11.71 11.04
C LEU A 111 19.32 12.15 11.06
N ARG A 112 18.76 12.52 9.89
CA ARG A 112 17.36 12.90 9.78
C ARG A 112 16.40 11.76 10.13
N LEU A 113 16.76 10.55 9.79
CA LEU A 113 15.96 9.35 10.04
C LEU A 113 16.25 8.73 11.42
N ALA A 114 17.22 9.25 12.18
CA ALA A 114 17.48 8.77 13.53
C ALA A 114 16.20 8.74 14.38
N GLY A 115 16.06 7.69 15.21
CA GLY A 115 14.87 7.49 16.02
C GLY A 115 13.65 6.93 15.26
N TRP A 116 13.80 6.51 14.01
CA TRP A 116 12.72 5.91 13.22
C TRP A 116 12.07 4.71 13.92
N ASN A 117 12.84 3.93 14.65
CA ASN A 117 12.40 2.74 15.40
C ASN A 117 11.63 3.05 16.69
N ALA A 118 11.64 4.30 17.13
CA ALA A 118 10.85 4.79 18.26
C ALA A 118 9.52 5.42 17.85
N ILE A 119 9.18 5.46 16.56
CA ILE A 119 7.90 5.98 16.08
C ILE A 119 6.80 4.99 16.46
N PRO A 120 5.81 5.40 17.28
CA PRO A 120 4.81 4.46 17.79
C PRO A 120 3.76 4.07 16.75
N PHE A 121 3.51 4.94 15.75
CA PHE A 121 2.46 4.72 14.74
C PHE A 121 2.78 5.41 13.40
N PRO A 122 2.48 4.75 12.26
CA PRO A 122 1.98 3.37 12.10
C PRO A 122 2.90 2.32 12.73
N ARG A 123 2.39 1.11 13.03
CA ARG A 123 3.17 0.03 13.65
C ARG A 123 4.20 -0.54 12.67
N TRP A 124 5.46 -0.59 13.11
CA TRP A 124 6.54 -1.18 12.32
C TRP A 124 6.63 -2.71 12.53
N PRO A 125 6.96 -3.51 11.53
CA PRO A 125 7.29 -3.17 10.14
C PRO A 125 6.10 -3.18 9.18
N VAL A 126 4.91 -3.53 9.60
CA VAL A 126 3.63 -3.52 8.86
C VAL A 126 2.54 -3.09 9.80
N ASP A 127 1.72 -2.16 9.37
CA ASP A 127 0.51 -1.72 10.09
C ASP A 127 -0.75 -2.25 9.38
N ALA A 128 -1.57 -2.99 10.11
CA ALA A 128 -2.82 -3.57 9.64
C ALA A 128 -4.03 -3.00 10.41
N SER A 129 -3.94 -1.77 10.93
CA SER A 129 -5.02 -1.19 11.73
C SER A 129 -6.34 -1.10 10.97
N VAL A 130 -6.30 -0.71 9.69
CA VAL A 130 -7.50 -0.68 8.83
C VAL A 130 -8.03 -2.09 8.58
N ASP A 131 -7.15 -3.04 8.29
CA ASP A 131 -7.53 -4.44 7.99
C ASP A 131 -8.14 -5.10 9.25
N THR A 132 -7.60 -4.79 10.42
CA THR A 132 -8.15 -5.22 11.72
C THR A 132 -9.54 -4.62 11.98
N LEU A 133 -9.74 -3.31 11.70
CA LEU A 133 -11.06 -2.68 11.81
C LEU A 133 -12.10 -3.33 10.89
N MET A 134 -11.72 -3.63 9.65
CA MET A 134 -12.62 -4.32 8.70
C MET A 134 -12.96 -5.73 9.17
N ARG A 135 -12.01 -6.43 9.76
CA ARG A 135 -12.21 -7.76 10.37
C ARG A 135 -13.11 -7.69 11.60
N SER A 136 -12.96 -6.65 12.42
CA SER A 136 -13.84 -6.40 13.56
C SER A 136 -15.28 -6.09 13.14
N ALA A 137 -15.47 -5.35 12.04
CA ALA A 137 -16.80 -5.15 11.45
C ALA A 137 -17.42 -6.47 10.96
N MET A 138 -16.64 -7.34 10.32
CA MET A 138 -17.07 -8.67 9.91
C MET A 138 -17.45 -9.54 11.13
N LYS A 139 -16.65 -9.50 12.20
CA LYS A 139 -16.93 -10.18 13.46
C LYS A 139 -18.26 -9.76 14.07
N LEU A 140 -18.54 -8.46 14.08
CA LEU A 140 -19.81 -7.91 14.54
C LEU A 140 -20.99 -8.40 13.69
N ALA A 141 -20.84 -8.37 12.37
CA ALA A 141 -21.88 -8.84 11.45
C ALA A 141 -22.18 -10.34 11.66
N LEU A 142 -21.16 -11.16 11.87
CA LEU A 142 -21.32 -12.59 12.20
C LEU A 142 -22.02 -12.82 13.54
N ARG A 143 -21.72 -12.00 14.55
CA ARG A 143 -22.37 -12.12 15.88
C ARG A 143 -23.82 -11.62 15.88
N ALA A 144 -24.14 -10.64 15.04
CA ALA A 144 -25.47 -10.07 14.92
C ALA A 144 -26.40 -10.87 14.00
N GLY A 145 -25.85 -11.67 13.09
CA GLY A 145 -26.58 -12.41 12.08
C GLY A 145 -27.08 -13.76 12.60
N GLU A 146 -28.18 -14.27 12.00
CA GLU A 146 -28.69 -15.61 12.25
C GLU A 146 -27.88 -16.68 11.48
N ALA A 147 -27.15 -16.29 10.44
CA ALA A 147 -26.36 -17.20 9.61
C ALA A 147 -24.97 -17.43 10.24
N PRO A 148 -24.50 -18.70 10.35
CA PRO A 148 -23.22 -19.03 10.95
C PRO A 148 -22.03 -18.57 10.10
N ARG A 149 -22.25 -18.16 8.85
CA ARG A 149 -21.23 -17.71 7.91
C ARG A 149 -21.78 -16.66 6.95
N ILE A 150 -20.91 -15.71 6.56
CA ILE A 150 -21.23 -14.63 5.61
C ILE A 150 -20.47 -14.88 4.32
N PRO A 151 -21.14 -15.01 3.15
CA PRO A 151 -20.49 -15.13 1.86
C PRO A 151 -19.93 -13.76 1.41
N PHE A 152 -18.74 -13.80 0.77
CA PHE A 152 -18.15 -12.63 0.14
C PHE A 152 -17.29 -13.04 -1.07
N ILE A 153 -16.93 -12.08 -1.92
CA ILE A 153 -16.03 -12.32 -3.05
C ILE A 153 -14.60 -12.25 -2.53
N TRP A 154 -13.83 -13.34 -2.73
CA TRP A 154 -12.44 -13.42 -2.27
C TRP A 154 -11.58 -12.28 -2.80
N PHE A 155 -10.51 -11.93 -2.10
CA PHE A 155 -9.70 -10.76 -2.42
C PHE A 155 -8.96 -10.88 -3.75
N TRP A 156 -8.40 -12.06 -4.06
CA TRP A 156 -7.50 -12.27 -5.20
C TRP A 156 -8.07 -13.28 -6.18
N PRO A 157 -7.66 -13.20 -7.48
CA PRO A 157 -8.17 -14.11 -8.50
C PRO A 157 -7.76 -15.55 -8.19
N ASP A 158 -8.56 -16.48 -8.69
CA ASP A 158 -8.36 -17.93 -8.59
C ASP A 158 -8.19 -18.46 -7.16
N GLY A 159 -8.61 -17.68 -6.14
CA GLY A 159 -8.45 -17.99 -4.73
C GLY A 159 -6.99 -17.90 -4.27
N ALA A 160 -6.19 -17.02 -4.82
CA ALA A 160 -4.83 -16.82 -4.36
C ALA A 160 -4.80 -16.27 -2.92
N ASP A 161 -3.79 -16.67 -2.14
CA ASP A 161 -3.64 -16.28 -0.73
C ASP A 161 -3.29 -14.80 -0.59
N ALA A 162 -2.53 -14.26 -1.55
CA ALA A 162 -2.09 -12.87 -1.61
C ALA A 162 -1.75 -12.46 -3.05
N GLY A 163 -1.80 -11.13 -3.32
CA GLY A 163 -1.21 -10.53 -4.51
C GLY A 163 0.26 -10.19 -4.28
N VAL A 164 1.08 -10.26 -5.32
CA VAL A 164 2.49 -9.86 -5.29
C VAL A 164 2.79 -8.93 -6.47
N MET A 165 3.41 -7.79 -6.20
CA MET A 165 3.78 -6.78 -7.17
C MET A 165 5.25 -6.41 -7.03
N MET A 166 6.03 -6.55 -8.11
CA MET A 166 7.42 -6.10 -8.19
C MET A 166 7.50 -4.83 -9.05
N THR A 167 8.14 -3.80 -8.51
CA THR A 167 8.27 -2.51 -9.19
C THR A 167 9.69 -1.96 -9.12
N HIS A 168 10.10 -1.25 -10.17
CA HIS A 168 11.45 -0.70 -10.33
C HIS A 168 11.40 0.79 -10.59
N ASP A 169 11.89 1.60 -9.66
CA ASP A 169 11.98 3.05 -9.83
C ASP A 169 13.31 3.40 -10.51
N VAL A 170 13.21 3.94 -11.73
CA VAL A 170 14.34 4.28 -12.58
C VAL A 170 14.55 5.78 -12.55
N GLU A 171 15.49 6.22 -11.71
CA GLU A 171 15.67 7.63 -11.38
C GLU A 171 16.69 8.35 -12.27
N GLY A 172 17.60 7.62 -12.91
CA GLY A 172 18.71 8.23 -13.63
C GLY A 172 19.31 7.36 -14.75
N GLU A 173 20.32 7.92 -15.41
CA GLU A 173 21.01 7.29 -16.56
C GLU A 173 21.62 5.92 -16.22
N ARG A 174 22.10 5.77 -14.99
CA ARG A 174 22.68 4.51 -14.51
C ARG A 174 21.60 3.43 -14.41
N GLY A 175 20.46 3.77 -13.86
CA GLY A 175 19.30 2.87 -13.78
C GLY A 175 18.79 2.49 -15.18
N LEU A 176 18.66 3.46 -16.08
CA LEU A 176 18.24 3.23 -17.46
C LEU A 176 19.15 2.18 -18.15
N LYS A 177 20.46 2.25 -17.97
CA LYS A 177 21.43 1.29 -18.54
C LYS A 177 21.32 -0.10 -17.94
N TYR A 178 20.79 -0.22 -16.71
CA TYR A 178 20.68 -1.51 -16.01
C TYR A 178 19.32 -2.19 -16.21
N CYS A 179 18.33 -1.52 -16.79
CA CYS A 179 16.98 -2.08 -16.98
C CYS A 179 16.97 -3.41 -17.73
N ASP A 180 17.80 -3.57 -18.77
CA ASP A 180 17.84 -4.80 -19.56
C ASP A 180 18.32 -6.00 -18.74
N ALA A 181 19.38 -5.82 -17.94
CA ALA A 181 19.88 -6.86 -17.04
C ALA A 181 18.83 -7.21 -15.96
N LEU A 182 18.11 -6.22 -15.43
CA LEU A 182 17.10 -6.41 -14.41
C LEU A 182 15.88 -7.15 -14.98
N MET A 183 15.40 -6.79 -16.18
CA MET A 183 14.35 -7.53 -16.87
C MET A 183 14.73 -9.00 -17.09
N THR A 184 15.97 -9.25 -17.52
CA THR A 184 16.48 -10.62 -17.73
C THR A 184 16.48 -11.42 -16.43
N LEU A 185 16.83 -10.77 -15.31
CA LEU A 185 16.81 -11.40 -14.00
C LEU A 185 15.37 -11.72 -13.57
N ASP A 186 14.44 -10.79 -13.68
CA ASP A 186 13.04 -10.99 -13.33
C ASP A 186 12.40 -12.11 -14.16
N GLU A 187 12.64 -12.11 -15.48
CA GLU A 187 12.19 -13.18 -16.38
C GLU A 187 12.70 -14.54 -15.95
N SER A 188 13.97 -14.65 -15.53
CA SER A 188 14.56 -15.91 -15.09
C SER A 188 13.87 -16.53 -13.87
N PHE A 189 13.19 -15.72 -13.08
CA PHE A 189 12.35 -16.14 -11.96
C PHE A 189 10.84 -16.11 -12.28
N GLY A 190 10.46 -15.75 -13.51
CA GLY A 190 9.06 -15.63 -13.93
C GLY A 190 8.29 -14.58 -13.12
N ILE A 191 8.92 -13.47 -12.80
CA ILE A 191 8.33 -12.32 -12.11
C ILE A 191 7.97 -11.24 -13.13
N PRO A 192 6.68 -11.02 -13.43
CA PRO A 192 6.25 -9.86 -14.20
C PRO A 192 6.41 -8.61 -13.34
N SER A 193 7.29 -7.71 -13.73
CA SER A 193 7.55 -6.47 -13.01
C SER A 193 7.12 -5.24 -13.83
N SER A 194 7.11 -4.07 -13.18
CA SER A 194 6.89 -2.79 -13.84
C SER A 194 7.99 -1.79 -13.54
N PHE A 195 8.22 -0.88 -14.48
CA PHE A 195 9.28 0.13 -14.41
C PHE A 195 8.65 1.52 -14.34
N GLN A 196 8.90 2.23 -13.25
CA GLN A 196 8.48 3.61 -13.04
C GLN A 196 9.61 4.52 -13.51
N ILE A 197 9.40 5.21 -14.62
CA ILE A 197 10.45 5.93 -15.33
C ILE A 197 10.32 7.44 -15.10
N VAL A 198 11.40 8.08 -14.65
CA VAL A 198 11.51 9.53 -14.70
C VAL A 198 11.72 9.95 -16.16
N PRO A 199 10.92 10.89 -16.72
CA PRO A 199 10.97 11.23 -18.14
C PRO A 199 12.19 12.12 -18.48
N THR A 200 13.38 11.54 -18.38
CA THR A 200 14.67 12.20 -18.74
C THR A 200 15.05 11.94 -20.19
N SER A 201 16.16 12.55 -20.65
CA SER A 201 16.75 12.30 -21.96
C SER A 201 17.11 10.80 -22.10
N GLY A 202 16.74 10.17 -23.21
CA GLY A 202 16.94 8.74 -23.45
C GLY A 202 15.93 7.79 -22.82
N ALA A 203 15.05 8.27 -21.96
CA ALA A 203 14.04 7.42 -21.30
C ALA A 203 13.03 6.83 -22.30
N ALA A 204 12.70 7.53 -23.39
CA ALA A 204 11.71 7.07 -24.35
C ALA A 204 12.10 5.76 -25.03
N ASP A 205 13.36 5.61 -25.46
CA ASP A 205 13.86 4.40 -26.12
C ASP A 205 13.87 3.21 -25.14
N VAL A 206 14.22 3.46 -23.89
CA VAL A 206 14.20 2.44 -22.83
C VAL A 206 12.76 2.01 -22.52
N CYS A 207 11.80 2.95 -22.47
CA CYS A 207 10.37 2.60 -22.30
C CYS A 207 9.88 1.67 -23.42
N VAL A 208 10.23 1.97 -24.68
CA VAL A 208 9.88 1.12 -25.83
C VAL A 208 10.52 -0.27 -25.70
N ALA A 209 11.78 -0.34 -25.26
CA ALA A 209 12.47 -1.62 -25.07
C ALA A 209 11.81 -2.47 -23.96
N ILE A 210 11.44 -1.86 -22.83
CA ILE A 210 10.76 -2.50 -21.71
C ILE A 210 9.40 -3.05 -22.18
N GLN A 211 8.59 -2.22 -22.85
CA GLN A 211 7.26 -2.60 -23.34
C GLN A 211 7.33 -3.73 -24.38
N ARG A 212 8.33 -3.72 -25.29
CA ARG A 212 8.55 -4.80 -26.27
C ARG A 212 8.85 -6.15 -25.63
N ARG A 213 9.45 -6.16 -24.45
CA ARG A 213 9.67 -7.38 -23.64
C ARG A 213 8.46 -7.80 -22.81
N GLY A 214 7.34 -7.06 -22.90
CA GLY A 214 6.11 -7.38 -22.17
C GLY A 214 6.07 -6.89 -20.72
N PHE A 215 7.02 -6.06 -20.30
CA PHE A 215 7.00 -5.40 -19.02
C PHE A 215 6.17 -4.12 -19.04
N GLU A 216 5.62 -3.76 -17.91
CA GLU A 216 4.81 -2.57 -17.76
C GLU A 216 5.70 -1.33 -17.52
N VAL A 217 5.33 -0.19 -18.12
CA VAL A 217 5.97 1.10 -17.92
C VAL A 217 4.99 2.06 -17.31
N ASN A 218 5.40 2.75 -16.25
CA ASN A 218 4.65 3.78 -15.57
C ASN A 218 5.49 5.05 -15.38
N LEU A 219 4.84 6.14 -14.99
CA LEU A 219 5.51 7.42 -14.82
C LEU A 219 5.97 7.61 -13.37
N HIS A 220 7.24 8.05 -13.21
CA HIS A 220 7.84 8.35 -11.92
C HIS A 220 8.09 9.85 -11.77
N ASP A 221 7.05 10.61 -11.33
CA ASP A 221 7.07 12.07 -11.23
C ASP A 221 7.37 12.77 -12.59
N TRP A 222 7.70 14.04 -12.53
CA TRP A 222 8.12 14.85 -13.68
C TRP A 222 9.64 14.91 -13.85
N ASN A 223 10.39 15.14 -12.76
CA ASN A 223 11.84 15.35 -12.78
C ASN A 223 12.59 14.92 -11.52
N HIS A 224 11.94 14.16 -10.65
CA HIS A 224 12.51 13.61 -9.41
C HIS A 224 13.17 14.66 -8.47
N ASP A 225 12.70 15.91 -8.48
CA ASP A 225 13.25 16.97 -7.63
C ASP A 225 12.65 17.00 -6.20
N GLY A 226 11.69 16.10 -5.90
CA GLY A 226 11.01 16.01 -4.62
C GLY A 226 10.12 17.20 -4.27
N ARG A 227 9.71 18.00 -5.27
CA ARG A 227 8.94 19.22 -5.07
C ARG A 227 7.50 19.16 -5.55
N LEU A 228 7.06 18.06 -6.14
CA LEU A 228 5.71 17.93 -6.71
C LEU A 228 4.64 18.35 -5.70
N PHE A 229 4.69 17.83 -4.48
CA PHE A 229 3.75 18.12 -3.41
C PHE A 229 4.19 19.27 -2.47
N ARG A 230 5.02 20.20 -2.95
CA ARG A 230 5.49 21.33 -2.13
C ARG A 230 4.35 22.29 -1.80
N ASP A 231 3.54 22.61 -2.81
CA ASP A 231 2.35 23.47 -2.72
C ASP A 231 1.36 23.09 -3.83
N LYS A 232 0.07 23.36 -3.61
CA LYS A 232 -1.01 22.96 -4.53
C LYS A 232 -0.90 23.63 -5.91
N ARG A 233 -0.44 24.86 -5.98
CA ARG A 233 -0.29 25.57 -7.26
C ARG A 233 0.79 24.92 -8.14
N LEU A 234 1.93 24.60 -7.56
CA LEU A 234 3.00 23.89 -8.27
C LEU A 234 2.53 22.48 -8.68
N PHE A 235 1.83 21.78 -7.79
CA PHE A 235 1.27 20.46 -8.07
C PHE A 235 0.36 20.50 -9.29
N LEU A 236 -0.65 21.38 -9.32
CA LEU A 236 -1.60 21.48 -10.44
C LEU A 236 -0.88 21.78 -11.76
N LYS A 237 0.09 22.72 -11.75
CA LYS A 237 0.89 23.01 -12.95
C LYS A 237 1.68 21.80 -13.44
N ARG A 238 2.25 20.99 -12.53
CA ARG A 238 3.00 19.79 -12.91
C ARG A 238 2.10 18.63 -13.29
N ALA A 239 0.94 18.51 -12.69
CA ALA A 239 -0.06 17.47 -13.02
C ALA A 239 -0.43 17.53 -14.51
N GLU A 240 -0.63 18.73 -15.09
CA GLU A 240 -0.87 18.89 -16.54
C GLU A 240 0.26 18.30 -17.38
N LEU A 241 1.52 18.55 -17.01
CA LEU A 241 2.70 18.04 -17.72
C LEU A 241 2.85 16.53 -17.55
N ILE A 242 2.60 16.04 -16.34
CA ILE A 242 2.62 14.61 -15.97
C ILE A 242 1.56 13.85 -16.77
N ASN A 243 0.32 14.35 -16.79
CA ASN A 243 -0.78 13.74 -17.53
C ASN A 243 -0.49 13.69 -19.04
N ALA A 244 0.03 14.80 -19.61
CA ALA A 244 0.42 14.84 -21.03
C ALA A 244 1.53 13.84 -21.35
N GLN A 245 2.51 13.67 -20.48
CA GLN A 245 3.59 12.70 -20.64
C GLN A 245 3.09 11.26 -20.51
N ALA A 246 2.21 11.00 -19.55
CA ALA A 246 1.59 9.69 -19.36
C ALA A 246 0.81 9.26 -20.62
N ARG A 247 -0.03 10.15 -21.17
CA ARG A 247 -0.73 9.87 -22.43
C ARG A 247 0.23 9.59 -23.59
N ARG A 248 1.34 10.34 -23.69
CA ARG A 248 2.36 10.13 -24.74
C ARG A 248 3.06 8.78 -24.64
N LEU A 249 3.32 8.29 -23.44
CA LEU A 249 4.01 7.02 -23.17
C LEU A 249 3.06 5.83 -23.00
N GLY A 250 1.74 6.06 -22.98
CA GLY A 250 0.75 5.02 -22.68
C GLY A 250 0.81 4.51 -21.24
N CYS A 251 1.29 5.32 -20.29
CA CYS A 251 1.38 4.97 -18.88
C CYS A 251 0.01 5.09 -18.21
N ARG A 252 -0.40 4.06 -17.46
CA ARG A 252 -1.65 4.03 -16.71
C ARG A 252 -1.44 4.23 -15.21
N GLY A 253 -0.23 4.04 -14.71
CA GLY A 253 0.16 4.16 -13.32
C GLY A 253 1.12 5.30 -13.05
N PHE A 254 1.09 5.75 -11.80
CA PHE A 254 1.93 6.83 -11.31
C PHE A 254 2.64 6.45 -10.01
N ARG A 255 3.84 6.98 -9.83
CA ARG A 255 4.55 7.02 -8.54
C ARG A 255 5.24 8.35 -8.37
N SER A 256 5.05 8.99 -7.23
CA SER A 256 5.72 10.24 -6.89
C SER A 256 7.17 10.02 -6.50
N ALA A 257 8.02 10.97 -6.85
CA ALA A 257 9.40 10.97 -6.39
C ALA A 257 9.50 11.03 -4.86
N VAL A 258 10.41 10.22 -4.29
CA VAL A 258 10.71 10.23 -2.85
C VAL A 258 9.50 9.88 -1.98
N MET A 259 8.45 9.29 -2.58
CA MET A 259 7.18 8.94 -1.91
C MET A 259 6.50 10.13 -1.20
N TYR A 260 6.73 11.38 -1.67
CA TYR A 260 5.96 12.52 -1.23
C TYR A 260 4.54 12.44 -1.79
N ARG A 261 3.54 12.77 -0.97
CA ARG A 261 2.14 12.58 -1.31
C ARG A 261 1.21 13.52 -0.55
N GLU A 262 0.14 13.92 -1.21
CA GLU A 262 -1.03 14.57 -0.65
C GLU A 262 -2.25 14.03 -1.40
N GLN A 263 -2.84 12.97 -0.86
CA GLN A 263 -3.89 12.19 -1.55
C GLN A 263 -5.13 13.03 -1.87
N ASP A 264 -5.38 14.10 -1.11
CA ASP A 264 -6.49 15.04 -1.38
C ASP A 264 -6.30 15.87 -2.67
N TRP A 265 -5.13 15.74 -3.35
CA TRP A 265 -4.86 16.41 -4.63
C TRP A 265 -4.87 15.46 -5.83
N PHE A 266 -5.01 14.17 -5.61
CA PHE A 266 -4.89 13.13 -6.65
C PHE A 266 -5.92 13.29 -7.77
N ASP A 267 -7.07 13.90 -7.53
CA ASP A 267 -8.10 14.16 -8.55
C ASP A 267 -7.61 14.96 -9.77
N ALA A 268 -6.46 15.65 -9.67
CA ALA A 268 -5.85 16.34 -10.82
C ALA A 268 -4.90 15.44 -11.64
N LEU A 269 -4.67 14.21 -11.23
CA LEU A 269 -3.88 13.22 -11.94
C LEU A 269 -4.81 12.32 -12.77
N GLU A 270 -4.43 12.07 -14.03
CA GLU A 270 -5.20 11.23 -14.96
C GLU A 270 -4.58 9.83 -15.05
N PHE A 271 -4.63 9.08 -13.95
CA PHE A 271 -4.10 7.72 -13.85
C PHE A 271 -5.15 6.75 -13.34
N ASP A 272 -5.06 5.50 -13.75
CA ASP A 272 -5.93 4.44 -13.26
C ASP A 272 -5.53 4.02 -11.84
N TYR A 273 -4.25 4.08 -11.53
CA TYR A 273 -3.69 3.72 -10.22
C TYR A 273 -2.46 4.54 -9.83
N ASP A 274 -2.26 4.65 -8.54
CA ASP A 274 -1.10 5.26 -7.90
C ASP A 274 -0.37 4.25 -7.02
N MET A 275 0.93 4.44 -6.82
CA MET A 275 1.79 3.57 -6.02
C MET A 275 2.69 4.40 -5.09
N SER A 276 2.19 5.56 -4.63
CA SER A 276 3.00 6.52 -3.87
C SER A 276 2.81 6.45 -2.36
N VAL A 277 1.85 5.66 -1.86
CA VAL A 277 1.54 5.62 -0.42
C VAL A 277 2.11 4.37 0.24
N PRO A 278 3.11 4.49 1.13
CA PRO A 278 3.57 3.36 1.92
C PRO A 278 2.54 2.91 2.96
N ASN A 279 2.52 1.63 3.28
CA ASN A 279 1.83 1.11 4.47
C ASN A 279 2.42 1.73 5.74
N VAL A 280 3.76 1.72 5.87
CA VAL A 280 4.53 2.34 6.97
C VAL A 280 5.72 3.10 6.41
N ALA A 281 5.81 4.40 6.66
CA ALA A 281 6.82 5.30 6.10
C ALA A 281 7.81 5.84 7.16
N HIS A 282 8.27 5.01 8.10
CA HIS A 282 9.21 5.44 9.15
C HIS A 282 10.57 5.87 8.58
N LEU A 283 10.98 5.24 7.49
CA LEU A 283 12.27 5.45 6.83
C LEU A 283 12.16 6.31 5.56
N ASP A 284 11.00 6.89 5.31
CA ASP A 284 10.77 7.80 4.20
C ASP A 284 10.87 9.27 4.66
N PRO A 285 11.22 10.19 3.76
CA PRO A 285 11.28 11.62 4.09
C PRO A 285 9.95 12.21 4.53
N GLN A 286 8.83 11.68 4.05
CA GLN A 286 7.49 11.95 4.53
C GLN A 286 7.02 10.76 5.37
N ARG A 287 7.07 10.90 6.67
CA ARG A 287 6.61 9.89 7.62
C ARG A 287 5.09 9.74 7.58
N GLY A 288 4.58 8.62 8.07
CA GLY A 288 3.15 8.25 8.08
C GLY A 288 2.94 6.87 7.49
N GLY A 289 1.83 6.67 6.79
CA GLY A 289 1.46 5.44 6.12
C GLY A 289 -0.06 5.25 6.06
N CYS A 290 -0.55 4.43 5.14
CA CYS A 290 -1.98 4.21 4.95
C CYS A 290 -2.59 3.16 5.88
N CYS A 291 -1.79 2.50 6.71
CA CYS A 291 -2.23 1.55 7.74
C CYS A 291 -3.09 0.39 7.20
N THR A 292 -2.91 0.02 5.94
CA THR A 292 -3.54 -1.13 5.29
C THR A 292 -2.59 -1.81 4.33
N VAL A 293 -2.74 -3.12 4.20
CA VAL A 293 -2.02 -3.92 3.20
C VAL A 293 -2.86 -4.22 1.96
N MET A 294 -4.08 -3.67 1.88
CA MET A 294 -5.01 -3.86 0.77
C MET A 294 -5.04 -2.64 -0.16
N PRO A 295 -5.21 -2.82 -1.47
CA PRO A 295 -5.53 -1.72 -2.38
C PRO A 295 -6.80 -0.98 -1.96
N TYR A 296 -6.86 0.34 -2.22
CA TYR A 296 -8.03 1.15 -1.91
C TYR A 296 -8.19 2.33 -2.87
N PHE A 297 -9.42 2.81 -3.03
CA PHE A 297 -9.68 3.93 -3.93
C PHE A 297 -9.49 5.29 -3.25
N VAL A 298 -8.90 6.21 -4.01
CA VAL A 298 -8.79 7.65 -3.71
C VAL A 298 -9.45 8.39 -4.88
N GLY A 299 -10.73 8.72 -4.74
CA GLY A 299 -11.54 9.10 -5.91
C GLY A 299 -11.61 7.95 -6.91
N ASP A 300 -11.30 8.22 -8.17
CA ASP A 300 -11.26 7.23 -9.23
C ASP A 300 -9.92 6.49 -9.37
N ILE A 301 -8.88 6.93 -8.66
CA ILE A 301 -7.55 6.32 -8.70
C ILE A 301 -7.48 5.19 -7.68
N LEU A 302 -6.99 4.02 -8.09
CA LEU A 302 -6.71 2.92 -7.17
C LEU A 302 -5.30 3.09 -6.58
N GLU A 303 -5.19 3.26 -5.28
CA GLU A 303 -3.90 3.19 -4.58
C GLU A 303 -3.48 1.73 -4.40
N LEU A 304 -2.29 1.39 -4.87
CA LEU A 304 -1.59 0.13 -4.65
C LEU A 304 -0.47 0.37 -3.63
N PRO A 305 -0.73 0.21 -2.33
CA PRO A 305 0.21 0.65 -1.30
C PRO A 305 1.55 -0.09 -1.36
N LEU A 306 2.63 0.62 -1.07
CA LEU A 306 3.93 -0.01 -0.81
C LEU A 306 3.92 -0.63 0.58
N THR A 307 3.91 -1.95 0.64
CA THR A 307 3.74 -2.70 1.89
C THR A 307 5.04 -3.26 2.46
N THR A 308 6.12 -3.24 1.69
CA THR A 308 7.46 -3.62 2.16
C THR A 308 8.42 -2.44 2.16
N ILE A 309 9.51 -2.56 2.88
CA ILE A 309 10.58 -1.55 2.87
C ILE A 309 11.24 -1.49 1.49
N GLN A 310 11.57 -0.28 1.02
CA GLN A 310 12.35 -0.08 -0.20
C GLN A 310 13.79 -0.62 -0.03
N ASP A 311 14.38 -1.11 -1.11
CA ASP A 311 15.78 -1.56 -1.16
C ASP A 311 16.75 -0.47 -0.69
N TYR A 312 16.54 0.79 -1.09
CA TYR A 312 17.36 1.91 -0.63
C TYR A 312 17.38 2.03 0.89
N SER A 313 16.21 1.97 1.52
CA SER A 313 16.09 2.07 2.97
C SER A 313 16.68 0.86 3.69
N LEU A 314 16.48 -0.34 3.16
CA LEU A 314 17.06 -1.57 3.68
C LEU A 314 18.59 -1.56 3.59
N LEU A 315 19.13 -1.38 2.39
CA LEU A 315 20.55 -1.54 2.10
C LEU A 315 21.39 -0.34 2.55
N HIS A 316 20.88 0.89 2.42
CA HIS A 316 21.69 2.10 2.61
C HIS A 316 21.35 2.90 3.86
N VAL A 317 20.14 2.82 4.40
CA VAL A 317 19.76 3.49 5.66
C VAL A 317 19.97 2.55 6.84
N ILE A 318 19.34 1.38 6.82
CA ILE A 318 19.52 0.34 7.87
C ILE A 318 20.90 -0.31 7.73
N GLY A 319 21.35 -0.59 6.51
CA GLY A 319 22.59 -1.31 6.23
C GLY A 319 22.45 -2.83 6.36
N ASP A 320 21.24 -3.34 6.21
CA ASP A 320 20.95 -4.77 6.21
C ASP A 320 21.04 -5.32 4.78
N TYR A 321 22.00 -6.21 4.54
CA TYR A 321 22.21 -6.91 3.27
C TYR A 321 21.65 -8.33 3.30
N SER A 322 20.57 -8.53 4.02
CA SER A 322 19.81 -9.77 4.05
C SER A 322 18.35 -9.53 3.64
N ILE A 323 17.62 -10.61 3.38
CA ILE A 323 16.17 -10.53 3.10
C ILE A 323 15.32 -10.76 4.36
N ALA A 324 15.92 -10.73 5.56
CA ALA A 324 15.23 -11.10 6.80
C ALA A 324 14.03 -10.19 7.10
N LEU A 325 14.19 -8.87 6.92
CA LEU A 325 13.11 -7.91 7.13
C LEU A 325 12.01 -8.06 6.08
N TRP A 326 12.35 -8.22 4.79
CA TRP A 326 11.37 -8.51 3.75
C TRP A 326 10.58 -9.79 4.02
N ARG A 327 11.25 -10.87 4.46
CA ARG A 327 10.57 -12.12 4.85
C ARG A 327 9.56 -11.90 5.96
N ARG A 328 9.94 -11.16 7.01
CA ARG A 328 9.04 -10.83 8.11
C ARG A 328 7.83 -10.02 7.64
N GLN A 329 8.04 -9.03 6.76
CA GLN A 329 6.96 -8.25 6.20
C GLN A 329 6.03 -9.11 5.33
N ILE A 330 6.58 -9.97 4.47
CA ILE A 330 5.82 -10.93 3.68
C ILE A 330 4.93 -11.81 4.56
N GLU A 331 5.46 -12.36 5.65
CA GLU A 331 4.70 -13.22 6.57
C GLU A 331 3.52 -12.46 7.21
N LEU A 332 3.75 -11.22 7.65
CA LEU A 332 2.70 -10.36 8.22
C LEU A 332 1.61 -10.01 7.19
N ILE A 333 2.01 -9.69 5.96
CA ILE A 333 1.08 -9.35 4.87
C ILE A 333 0.27 -10.57 4.42
N LEU A 334 0.90 -11.75 4.35
CA LEU A 334 0.23 -13.01 4.05
C LEU A 334 -0.85 -13.36 5.09
N ALA A 335 -0.61 -13.07 6.37
CA ALA A 335 -1.59 -13.29 7.43
C ALA A 335 -2.85 -12.42 7.25
N GLU A 336 -2.74 -11.30 6.56
CA GLU A 336 -3.85 -10.39 6.22
C GLU A 336 -4.41 -10.63 4.81
N HIS A 337 -3.91 -11.60 4.05
CA HIS A 337 -4.26 -11.82 2.64
C HIS A 337 -4.00 -10.57 1.76
N GLY A 338 -2.97 -9.79 2.07
CA GLY A 338 -2.71 -8.47 1.51
C GLY A 338 -1.97 -8.46 0.17
N LEU A 339 -1.67 -7.27 -0.31
CA LEU A 339 -0.78 -7.01 -1.42
C LEU A 339 0.67 -6.93 -0.92
N ILE A 340 1.52 -7.85 -1.35
CA ILE A 340 2.97 -7.82 -1.11
C ILE A 340 3.59 -6.99 -2.24
N SER A 341 4.01 -5.76 -1.97
CA SER A 341 4.54 -4.85 -2.98
C SER A 341 5.96 -4.41 -2.65
N PHE A 342 6.81 -4.40 -3.68
CA PHE A 342 8.23 -4.06 -3.58
C PHE A 342 8.59 -2.87 -4.45
N ILE A 343 9.55 -2.06 -3.97
CA ILE A 343 10.34 -1.14 -4.77
C ILE A 343 11.79 -1.60 -4.73
N VAL A 344 12.35 -1.85 -5.92
CA VAL A 344 13.77 -2.17 -6.12
C VAL A 344 14.31 -1.28 -7.22
N HIS A 345 15.33 -0.47 -6.91
CA HIS A 345 15.88 0.48 -7.86
C HIS A 345 17.03 -0.13 -8.66
N PRO A 346 17.00 -0.08 -10.00
CA PRO A 346 18.12 -0.50 -10.84
C PRO A 346 19.42 0.21 -10.46
N ASP A 347 19.33 1.47 -9.99
CA ASP A 347 20.46 2.27 -9.55
C ASP A 347 21.17 1.70 -8.32
N TYR A 348 20.51 0.89 -7.50
CA TYR A 348 21.03 0.38 -6.22
C TYR A 348 21.34 -1.11 -6.23
N VAL A 349 20.79 -1.90 -7.15
CA VAL A 349 21.05 -3.35 -7.23
C VAL A 349 22.03 -3.74 -8.34
N ASN A 350 22.75 -2.79 -8.91
CA ASN A 350 23.68 -3.00 -10.01
C ASN A 350 25.13 -3.36 -9.57
N THR A 351 25.36 -3.50 -8.28
CA THR A 351 26.64 -4.03 -7.76
C THR A 351 26.43 -5.48 -7.30
N LYS A 352 27.53 -6.25 -7.24
CA LYS A 352 27.46 -7.69 -6.93
C LYS A 352 26.72 -7.99 -5.61
N ARG A 353 27.05 -7.24 -4.56
CA ARG A 353 26.50 -7.48 -3.22
C ARG A 353 25.00 -7.22 -3.14
N GLU A 354 24.55 -6.09 -3.63
CA GLU A 354 23.13 -5.70 -3.61
C GLU A 354 22.32 -6.57 -4.60
N ASN A 355 22.90 -6.93 -5.74
CA ASN A 355 22.28 -7.85 -6.67
C ASN A 355 22.06 -9.25 -6.06
N GLU A 356 23.03 -9.77 -5.29
CA GLU A 356 22.87 -11.04 -4.58
C GLU A 356 21.70 -11.01 -3.59
N VAL A 357 21.45 -9.88 -2.91
CA VAL A 357 20.29 -9.72 -2.03
C VAL A 357 18.99 -9.76 -2.83
N TYR A 358 18.94 -9.08 -3.98
CA TYR A 358 17.77 -9.11 -4.84
C TYR A 358 17.49 -10.52 -5.39
N VAL A 359 18.50 -11.22 -5.85
CA VAL A 359 18.40 -12.64 -6.27
C VAL A 359 17.84 -13.52 -5.16
N GLN A 360 18.29 -13.34 -3.92
CA GLN A 360 17.75 -14.06 -2.76
C GLN A 360 16.27 -13.77 -2.53
N LEU A 361 15.83 -12.51 -2.73
CA LEU A 361 14.41 -12.14 -2.66
C LEU A 361 13.60 -12.88 -3.72
N LEU A 362 14.03 -12.82 -4.99
CA LEU A 362 13.36 -13.49 -6.10
C LEU A 362 13.27 -15.02 -5.88
N ALA A 363 14.36 -15.63 -5.41
CA ALA A 363 14.39 -17.06 -5.06
C ALA A 363 13.44 -17.38 -3.91
N HIS A 364 13.31 -16.47 -2.93
CA HIS A 364 12.36 -16.64 -1.83
C HIS A 364 10.90 -16.56 -2.31
N LEU A 365 10.56 -15.57 -3.16
CA LEU A 365 9.23 -15.44 -3.75
C LEU A 365 8.88 -16.67 -4.60
N ASN A 366 9.85 -17.20 -5.33
CA ASN A 366 9.63 -18.40 -6.14
C ASN A 366 9.34 -19.65 -5.28
N ARG A 367 10.04 -19.82 -4.14
CA ARG A 367 9.75 -20.88 -3.16
C ARG A 367 8.36 -20.70 -2.55
N LEU A 368 8.00 -19.49 -2.16
CA LEU A 368 6.68 -19.20 -1.61
C LEU A 368 5.56 -19.50 -2.62
N ARG A 369 5.77 -19.14 -3.91
CA ARG A 369 4.81 -19.43 -4.98
C ARG A 369 4.59 -20.94 -5.19
N ALA A 370 5.59 -21.76 -4.93
CA ALA A 370 5.48 -23.23 -4.96
C ALA A 370 4.76 -23.81 -3.73
N GLN A 371 4.78 -23.12 -2.60
CA GLN A 371 4.20 -23.57 -1.32
C GLN A 371 2.83 -22.95 -1.02
N ARG A 372 2.58 -21.77 -1.57
CA ARG A 372 1.40 -20.95 -1.35
C ARG A 372 0.84 -20.49 -2.70
N LYS A 373 -0.46 -20.32 -2.76
CA LYS A 373 -1.12 -19.82 -3.94
C LYS A 373 -0.96 -18.29 -4.04
N LEU A 374 0.16 -17.81 -4.59
CA LEU A 374 0.43 -16.39 -4.81
C LEU A 374 0.07 -15.97 -6.23
N TRP A 375 -0.61 -14.86 -6.36
CA TRP A 375 -0.83 -14.20 -7.65
C TRP A 375 0.21 -13.11 -7.87
N VAL A 376 1.24 -13.42 -8.66
CA VAL A 376 2.29 -12.46 -9.03
C VAL A 376 1.87 -11.78 -10.33
N ALA A 377 1.69 -10.45 -10.30
CA ALA A 377 1.16 -9.70 -11.41
C ALA A 377 1.74 -8.27 -11.47
N PRO A 378 1.79 -7.65 -12.67
CA PRO A 378 2.13 -6.24 -12.78
C PRO A 378 1.01 -5.36 -12.20
N PRO A 379 1.32 -4.11 -11.80
CA PRO A 379 0.35 -3.19 -11.19
C PRO A 379 -0.94 -3.00 -11.98
N GLY A 380 -0.86 -2.88 -13.31
CA GLY A 380 -2.03 -2.70 -14.16
C GLY A 380 -3.00 -3.90 -14.17
N ASP A 381 -2.51 -5.13 -13.96
CA ASP A 381 -3.36 -6.30 -13.82
C ASP A 381 -4.02 -6.34 -12.45
N ILE A 382 -3.30 -5.92 -11.40
CA ILE A 382 -3.86 -5.81 -10.03
C ILE A 382 -4.96 -4.73 -10.01
N GLU A 383 -4.73 -3.60 -10.64
CA GLU A 383 -5.73 -2.54 -10.80
C GLU A 383 -6.98 -3.06 -11.50
N ARG A 384 -6.82 -3.69 -12.66
CA ARG A 384 -7.94 -4.23 -13.44
C ARG A 384 -8.75 -5.24 -12.63
N TRP A 385 -8.08 -6.15 -11.94
CA TRP A 385 -8.74 -7.12 -11.07
C TRP A 385 -9.51 -6.44 -9.94
N TRP A 386 -8.89 -5.49 -9.25
CA TRP A 386 -9.51 -4.83 -8.10
C TRP A 386 -10.74 -4.03 -8.48
N ARG A 387 -10.70 -3.35 -9.64
CA ARG A 387 -11.82 -2.61 -10.21
C ARG A 387 -12.94 -3.55 -10.66
N GLN A 388 -12.63 -4.64 -11.36
CA GLN A 388 -13.61 -5.67 -11.72
C GLN A 388 -14.24 -6.26 -10.47
N ARG A 389 -13.44 -6.65 -9.48
CA ARG A 389 -13.94 -7.22 -8.21
C ARG A 389 -14.90 -6.27 -7.50
N GLN A 390 -14.64 -4.96 -7.48
CA GLN A 390 -15.55 -3.96 -6.90
C GLN A 390 -16.92 -3.93 -7.61
N ALA A 391 -16.93 -4.15 -8.91
CA ALA A 391 -18.15 -4.16 -9.72
C ALA A 391 -18.91 -5.51 -9.66
N MET A 392 -18.26 -6.61 -9.28
CA MET A 392 -18.87 -7.93 -9.16
C MET A 392 -19.94 -7.98 -8.08
N ARG A 393 -20.84 -8.97 -8.18
CA ARG A 393 -21.92 -9.22 -7.23
C ARG A 393 -22.03 -10.70 -6.91
N LEU A 394 -22.42 -11.00 -5.68
CA LEU A 394 -22.86 -12.33 -5.30
C LEU A 394 -24.30 -12.55 -5.81
N VAL A 395 -24.50 -13.68 -6.47
CA VAL A 395 -25.79 -14.08 -7.02
C VAL A 395 -26.16 -15.43 -6.43
N PRO A 396 -27.37 -15.61 -5.87
CA PRO A 396 -27.82 -16.91 -5.39
C PRO A 396 -27.72 -17.99 -6.47
N ASP A 397 -27.24 -19.19 -6.10
CA ASP A 397 -27.13 -20.34 -7.00
C ASP A 397 -27.41 -21.63 -6.24
N GLY A 398 -28.61 -22.17 -6.42
CA GLY A 398 -29.10 -23.29 -5.62
C GLY A 398 -29.08 -22.98 -4.12
N ALA A 399 -28.38 -23.81 -3.35
CA ALA A 399 -28.17 -23.62 -1.90
C ALA A 399 -26.93 -22.76 -1.57
N GLY A 400 -26.20 -22.25 -2.58
CA GLY A 400 -24.97 -21.50 -2.44
C GLY A 400 -24.99 -20.17 -3.17
N TRP A 401 -23.82 -19.72 -3.55
CA TRP A 401 -23.58 -18.43 -4.21
C TRP A 401 -22.64 -18.61 -5.39
N ARG A 402 -22.80 -17.80 -6.42
CA ARG A 402 -21.83 -17.62 -7.49
C ARG A 402 -21.48 -16.14 -7.63
N VAL A 403 -20.32 -15.85 -8.22
CA VAL A 403 -19.92 -14.47 -8.56
C VAL A 403 -20.41 -14.15 -9.97
N GLY A 404 -21.10 -13.02 -10.13
CA GLY A 404 -21.51 -12.47 -11.42
C GLY A 404 -20.81 -11.12 -11.68
N GLY A 405 -20.60 -10.82 -12.95
CA GLY A 405 -19.93 -9.61 -13.43
C GLY A 405 -18.74 -9.93 -14.32
N ASP A 406 -18.14 -8.89 -14.88
CA ASP A 406 -16.95 -9.01 -15.72
C ASP A 406 -15.75 -9.56 -14.92
N GLY A 407 -14.98 -10.50 -15.51
CA GLY A 407 -13.87 -11.17 -14.85
C GLY A 407 -14.26 -12.20 -13.77
N SER A 408 -15.55 -12.50 -13.58
CA SER A 408 -16.04 -13.40 -12.53
C SER A 408 -15.57 -14.84 -12.68
N CYS A 409 -15.12 -15.28 -13.85
CA CYS A 409 -14.55 -16.61 -14.06
C CYS A 409 -13.32 -16.88 -13.18
N ARG A 410 -12.57 -15.86 -12.83
CA ARG A 410 -11.43 -15.94 -11.91
C ARG A 410 -11.79 -15.67 -10.44
N ALA A 411 -12.99 -15.17 -10.19
CA ALA A 411 -13.43 -14.89 -8.83
C ALA A 411 -13.79 -16.18 -8.08
N ARG A 412 -13.69 -16.14 -6.77
CA ARG A 412 -14.13 -17.23 -5.89
C ARG A 412 -15.04 -16.68 -4.81
N VAL A 413 -16.07 -17.44 -4.49
CA VAL A 413 -16.86 -17.22 -3.28
C VAL A 413 -16.03 -17.67 -2.08
N ALA A 414 -16.00 -16.86 -1.05
CA ALA A 414 -15.44 -17.22 0.25
C ALA A 414 -16.49 -16.97 1.32
N TYR A 415 -16.33 -17.67 2.45
CA TYR A 415 -17.20 -17.55 3.62
C TYR A 415 -16.38 -17.08 4.80
N ALA A 416 -16.83 -16.03 5.46
CA ALA A 416 -16.35 -15.65 6.77
C ALA A 416 -17.16 -16.37 7.85
N SER A 417 -16.52 -16.93 8.86
CA SER A 417 -17.14 -17.55 10.03
C SER A 417 -16.32 -17.25 11.29
N LEU A 418 -16.86 -17.62 12.46
CA LEU A 418 -16.15 -17.50 13.72
C LEU A 418 -15.58 -18.85 14.16
N ASP A 419 -14.30 -18.86 14.47
CA ASP A 419 -13.63 -19.91 15.25
C ASP A 419 -13.26 -19.33 16.63
N GLY A 420 -14.08 -19.64 17.62
CA GLY A 420 -14.05 -18.92 18.90
C GLY A 420 -14.34 -17.43 18.67
N ASP A 421 -13.36 -16.58 18.98
CA ASP A 421 -13.44 -15.12 18.82
C ASP A 421 -12.75 -14.58 17.55
N ARG A 422 -12.22 -15.47 16.72
CA ARG A 422 -11.47 -15.13 15.51
C ARG A 422 -12.32 -15.29 14.25
N VAL A 423 -12.26 -14.30 13.37
CA VAL A 423 -12.81 -14.47 12.02
C VAL A 423 -11.87 -15.34 11.21
N VAL A 424 -12.41 -16.39 10.61
CA VAL A 424 -11.70 -17.30 9.70
C VAL A 424 -12.39 -17.27 8.34
N TYR A 425 -11.62 -17.51 7.29
CA TYR A 425 -12.10 -17.50 5.92
C TYR A 425 -11.93 -18.88 5.28
N GLU A 426 -12.96 -19.33 4.55
CA GLU A 426 -12.94 -20.55 3.75
C GLU A 426 -13.33 -20.21 2.31
N ILE A 427 -12.47 -20.58 1.34
CA ILE A 427 -12.75 -20.37 -0.09
C ILE A 427 -13.46 -21.59 -0.64
N GLU A 428 -14.61 -21.39 -1.28
CA GLU A 428 -15.39 -22.45 -1.89
C GLU A 428 -14.61 -23.14 -3.03
N GLY A 429 -14.57 -24.47 -3.02
CA GLY A 429 -13.89 -25.27 -4.05
C GLY A 429 -12.35 -25.26 -3.98
N ALA A 430 -11.75 -24.74 -2.90
CA ALA A 430 -10.29 -24.69 -2.75
C ALA A 430 -9.61 -26.07 -2.67
N ARG A 431 -10.38 -27.17 -2.49
CA ARG A 431 -9.83 -28.51 -2.34
C ARG A 431 -9.59 -29.25 -3.65
N GLU A 432 -10.17 -28.83 -4.78
CA GLU A 432 -9.97 -29.49 -6.09
C GLU A 432 -10.16 -28.48 -7.24
N ALA A 433 -9.09 -27.91 -7.77
CA ALA A 433 -9.12 -27.38 -9.13
C ALA A 433 -7.76 -27.55 -9.80
N PRO A 434 -7.65 -28.35 -10.89
CA PRO A 434 -6.52 -28.28 -11.78
C PRO A 434 -6.55 -26.93 -12.52
N LEU A 435 -5.36 -26.37 -12.74
CA LEU A 435 -5.12 -25.22 -13.61
C LEU A 435 -5.76 -25.47 -14.98
N ALA A 436 -6.89 -24.90 -15.27
CA ALA A 436 -7.45 -24.95 -16.61
C ALA A 436 -8.31 -23.73 -16.95
N SER A 437 -8.03 -23.26 -18.13
CA SER A 437 -8.73 -22.37 -19.05
C SER A 437 -8.61 -20.87 -18.81
N ARG A 438 -7.93 -20.27 -19.75
CA ARG A 438 -7.90 -18.83 -20.05
C ARG A 438 -9.31 -18.34 -20.39
N CYS A 439 -9.78 -17.31 -19.71
CA CYS A 439 -10.88 -16.49 -20.18
C CYS A 439 -10.44 -15.59 -21.31
#